data_f9f2c5c367380bf60ff95abad85cf28a
#
_entry.id   f9f2c5c367380bf60ff95abad85cf28a
#
_cell.length_a   1.000
_cell.length_b   1.000
_cell.length_c   1.000
_cell.angle_alpha   90.00
_cell.angle_beta   90.00
_cell.angle_gamma   90.00
#
_symmetry.space_group_name_H-M   'P 1'
#
loop_
_entity.id
_entity.type
_entity.pdbx_description
1 polymer ?
#
loop_
_entity_poly.entity_id
_entity_poly.type
_entity_poly.pdbx_seq_one_letter_code
_entity_poly.pdbx_strand_id
1 'polypeptide(L)'
;MSSVNKVILVGNVGSDPEVRYLERGTAIANFNLATTERGYTMQNGTQVPDRTEWHPIVLWRNLAEWAEKYVRKGMKLYVEGKLQTRTWEKDGQIRRKTEIIAENIQVLYRPADYRTSQHEEIHEQHIEQSTTLSENNNIPTLEIEDIF
;
A
#
# COMPACT_ATOMS: atom_id res chain seq x y z
N MET A 1 29.19 -18.39 -10.00
CA MET A 1 27.91 -18.63 -10.69
C MET A 1 27.06 -17.38 -10.58
N SER A 2 26.49 -16.94 -11.68
CA SER A 2 25.54 -15.83 -11.70
C SER A 2 24.12 -16.38 -11.80
N SER A 3 23.21 -15.84 -11.01
CA SER A 3 21.80 -16.21 -10.99
C SER A 3 20.92 -14.96 -10.92
N VAL A 4 19.67 -15.06 -11.33
CA VAL A 4 18.68 -14.01 -11.24
C VAL A 4 17.43 -14.54 -10.52
N ASN A 5 16.93 -13.79 -9.58
CA ASN A 5 15.63 -14.01 -8.93
C ASN A 5 14.91 -12.67 -8.88
N LYS A 6 14.07 -12.43 -9.89
CA LYS A 6 13.34 -11.17 -10.08
C LYS A 6 11.91 -11.44 -10.46
N VAL A 7 10.98 -10.76 -9.80
CA VAL A 7 9.55 -10.76 -10.09
C VAL A 7 9.10 -9.34 -10.35
N ILE A 8 8.33 -9.14 -11.40
CA ILE A 8 7.68 -7.87 -11.73
C ILE A 8 6.21 -8.16 -11.96
N LEU A 9 5.35 -7.47 -11.22
CA LEU A 9 3.90 -7.62 -11.29
C LEU A 9 3.22 -6.27 -11.42
N VAL A 10 2.18 -6.22 -12.23
CA VAL A 10 1.17 -5.17 -12.21
C VAL A 10 -0.18 -5.82 -11.96
N GLY A 11 -0.82 -5.48 -10.86
CA GLY A 11 -2.07 -6.13 -10.46
C GLY A 11 -2.88 -5.31 -9.47
N ASN A 12 -3.99 -5.89 -9.04
CA ASN A 12 -4.91 -5.26 -8.10
C ASN A 12 -4.79 -5.90 -6.71
N VAL A 13 -4.82 -5.06 -5.69
CA VAL A 13 -4.79 -5.46 -4.28
C VAL A 13 -6.11 -6.15 -3.93
N GLY A 14 -6.05 -7.38 -3.43
CA GLY A 14 -7.23 -8.19 -3.12
C GLY A 14 -7.82 -7.95 -1.74
N SER A 15 -7.00 -7.48 -0.79
CA SER A 15 -7.39 -7.15 0.58
C SER A 15 -6.48 -6.08 1.14
N ASP A 16 -6.94 -5.35 2.15
CA ASP A 16 -6.08 -4.42 2.88
C ASP A 16 -4.89 -5.18 3.47
N PRO A 17 -3.69 -4.55 3.53
CA PRO A 17 -2.51 -5.19 4.11
C PRO A 17 -2.72 -5.58 5.57
N GLU A 18 -2.36 -6.82 5.90
CA GLU A 18 -2.24 -7.26 7.28
C GLU A 18 -0.85 -6.90 7.79
N VAL A 19 -0.79 -6.01 8.77
CA VAL A 19 0.46 -5.52 9.34
C VAL A 19 0.65 -6.06 10.75
N ARG A 20 1.86 -6.50 11.05
CA ARG A 20 2.28 -6.92 12.38
C ARG A 20 3.68 -6.40 12.68
N TYR A 21 3.95 -6.17 13.95
CA TYR A 21 5.23 -5.69 14.44
C TYR A 21 5.91 -6.81 15.23
N LEU A 22 7.18 -7.10 14.91
CA LEU A 22 8.00 -8.05 15.66
C LEU A 22 8.53 -7.41 16.95
N GLU A 23 9.10 -8.24 17.85
CA GLU A 23 9.55 -7.82 19.17
C GLU A 23 10.47 -6.58 19.20
N ARG A 24 11.19 -6.30 18.12
CA ARG A 24 12.07 -5.13 17.99
C ARG A 24 11.44 -3.98 17.19
N GLY A 25 10.12 -3.99 17.00
CA GLY A 25 9.40 -2.96 16.25
C GLY A 25 9.54 -3.06 14.73
N THR A 26 10.09 -4.14 14.20
CA THR A 26 10.18 -4.35 12.75
C THR A 26 8.80 -4.67 12.18
N ALA A 27 8.29 -3.81 11.30
CA ALA A 27 7.02 -4.02 10.63
C ALA A 27 7.13 -5.07 9.50
N ILE A 28 6.11 -5.92 9.41
CA ILE A 28 5.89 -6.85 8.29
C ILE A 28 4.45 -6.67 7.83
N ALA A 29 4.25 -6.48 6.54
CA ALA A 29 2.93 -6.42 5.93
C ALA A 29 2.74 -7.52 4.89
N ASN A 30 1.54 -8.06 4.80
CA ASN A 30 1.16 -9.08 3.84
C ASN A 30 -0.14 -8.69 3.13
N PHE A 31 -0.19 -8.87 1.84
CA PHE A 31 -1.43 -8.80 1.07
C PHE A 31 -1.34 -9.69 -0.17
N ASN A 32 -2.47 -9.95 -0.81
CA ASN A 32 -2.52 -10.67 -2.07
C ASN A 32 -2.73 -9.70 -3.24
N LEU A 33 -1.94 -9.88 -4.30
CA LEU A 33 -2.05 -9.14 -5.55
C LEU A 33 -2.61 -10.03 -6.64
N ALA A 34 -3.66 -9.59 -7.31
CA ALA A 34 -4.28 -10.31 -8.42
C ALA A 34 -3.73 -9.84 -9.75
N THR A 35 -3.27 -10.78 -10.58
CA THR A 35 -3.02 -10.55 -12.00
C THR A 35 -4.05 -11.35 -12.81
N THR A 36 -4.71 -10.70 -13.77
CA THR A 36 -5.77 -11.31 -14.55
C THR A 36 -5.43 -11.30 -16.03
N GLU A 37 -5.41 -12.48 -16.63
CA GLU A 37 -5.41 -12.66 -18.07
C GLU A 37 -6.86 -12.64 -18.56
N ARG A 38 -7.16 -11.75 -19.49
CA ARG A 38 -8.51 -11.67 -20.04
C ARG A 38 -8.83 -12.89 -20.90
N GLY A 39 -10.02 -13.41 -20.70
CA GLY A 39 -10.61 -14.41 -21.57
C GLY A 39 -10.83 -13.87 -22.99
N TYR A 40 -11.03 -14.77 -23.92
CA TYR A 40 -11.26 -14.46 -25.32
C TYR A 40 -12.19 -15.49 -25.96
N THR A 41 -12.73 -15.16 -27.12
CA THR A 41 -13.55 -16.08 -27.92
C THR A 41 -12.71 -16.61 -29.07
N MET A 42 -12.63 -17.94 -29.17
CA MET A 42 -11.95 -18.62 -30.27
C MET A 42 -12.73 -18.46 -31.56
N GLN A 43 -12.07 -18.70 -32.71
CA GLN A 43 -12.71 -18.66 -34.06
C GLN A 43 -13.89 -19.62 -34.21
N ASN A 44 -13.90 -20.72 -33.46
CA ASN A 44 -14.98 -21.72 -33.45
C ASN A 44 -16.15 -21.32 -32.50
N GLY A 45 -16.14 -20.14 -31.90
CA GLY A 45 -17.16 -19.63 -30.98
C GLY A 45 -16.99 -20.10 -29.53
N THR A 46 -15.96 -20.87 -29.19
CA THR A 46 -15.67 -21.30 -27.83
C THR A 46 -15.19 -20.10 -26.99
N GLN A 47 -15.80 -19.90 -25.84
CA GLN A 47 -15.38 -18.86 -24.90
C GLN A 47 -14.34 -19.39 -23.91
N VAL A 48 -13.21 -18.71 -23.80
CA VAL A 48 -12.20 -18.94 -22.78
C VAL A 48 -12.39 -17.88 -21.70
N PRO A 49 -12.65 -18.27 -20.44
CA PRO A 49 -12.90 -17.33 -19.35
C PRO A 49 -11.64 -16.57 -18.90
N ASP A 50 -11.82 -15.50 -18.16
CA ASP A 50 -10.74 -14.81 -17.47
C ASP A 50 -10.02 -15.74 -16.50
N ARG A 51 -8.70 -15.61 -16.40
CA ARG A 51 -7.88 -16.36 -15.47
C ARG A 51 -7.14 -15.41 -14.53
N THR A 52 -7.39 -15.55 -13.23
CA THR A 52 -6.74 -14.74 -12.19
C THR A 52 -5.75 -15.60 -11.39
N GLU A 53 -4.54 -15.08 -11.26
CA GLU A 53 -3.51 -15.60 -10.35
C GLU A 53 -3.39 -14.68 -9.16
N TRP A 54 -3.30 -15.28 -7.96
CA TRP A 54 -3.12 -14.57 -6.69
C TRP A 54 -1.68 -14.71 -6.20
N HIS A 55 -1.02 -13.59 -6.03
CA HIS A 55 0.38 -13.54 -5.62
C HIS A 55 0.49 -13.04 -4.17
N PRO A 56 1.01 -13.86 -3.24
CA PRO A 56 1.26 -13.40 -1.87
C PRO A 56 2.47 -12.45 -1.85
N ILE A 57 2.24 -11.20 -1.46
CA ILE A 57 3.25 -10.16 -1.35
C ILE A 57 3.60 -9.95 0.11
N VAL A 58 4.88 -9.91 0.41
CA VAL A 58 5.43 -9.64 1.74
C VAL A 58 6.30 -8.40 1.69
N LEU A 59 6.09 -7.50 2.63
CA LEU A 59 6.78 -6.24 2.78
C LEU A 59 7.46 -6.19 4.15
N TRP A 60 8.64 -5.61 4.20
CA TRP A 60 9.41 -5.46 5.41
C TRP A 60 9.73 -4.01 5.72
N ARG A 61 9.79 -3.68 7.01
CA ARG A 61 10.27 -2.39 7.51
C ARG A 61 9.52 -1.20 6.89
N ASN A 62 10.23 -0.27 6.30
CA ASN A 62 9.67 0.98 5.76
C ASN A 62 8.58 0.74 4.69
N LEU A 63 8.75 -0.29 3.84
CA LEU A 63 7.71 -0.65 2.86
C LEU A 63 6.45 -1.18 3.52
N ALA A 64 6.58 -1.93 4.62
CA ALA A 64 5.44 -2.41 5.40
C ALA A 64 4.68 -1.25 6.07
N GLU A 65 5.39 -0.32 6.70
CA GLU A 65 4.82 0.89 7.30
C GLU A 65 4.16 1.79 6.26
N TRP A 66 4.79 1.94 5.11
CA TRP A 66 4.23 2.68 3.99
C TRP A 66 2.93 2.02 3.48
N ALA A 67 2.92 0.69 3.33
CA ALA A 67 1.73 -0.04 2.88
C ALA A 67 0.57 0.04 3.87
N GLU A 68 0.86 0.02 5.18
CA GLU A 68 -0.14 0.21 6.23
C GLU A 68 -0.92 1.53 6.05
N LYS A 69 -0.21 2.59 5.68
CA LYS A 69 -0.80 3.92 5.51
C LYS A 69 -1.50 4.09 4.16
N TYR A 70 -0.92 3.57 3.09
CA TYR A 70 -1.26 3.98 1.73
C TYR A 70 -1.87 2.89 0.85
N VAL A 71 -1.70 1.61 1.17
CA VAL A 71 -2.23 0.52 0.35
C VAL A 71 -3.61 0.07 0.86
N ARG A 72 -4.57 -0.02 -0.06
CA ARG A 72 -5.92 -0.48 0.22
C ARG A 72 -6.41 -1.42 -0.87
N LYS A 73 -7.37 -2.27 -0.52
CA LYS A 73 -8.08 -3.15 -1.45
C LYS A 73 -8.56 -2.39 -2.67
N GLY A 74 -8.39 -2.99 -3.85
CA GLY A 74 -8.83 -2.45 -5.13
C GLY A 74 -7.83 -1.51 -5.81
N MET A 75 -6.76 -1.08 -5.13
CA MET A 75 -5.70 -0.30 -5.76
C MET A 75 -4.94 -1.12 -6.80
N LYS A 76 -4.48 -0.47 -7.85
CA LYS A 76 -3.55 -1.08 -8.80
C LYS A 76 -2.12 -0.69 -8.44
N LEU A 77 -1.27 -1.70 -8.27
CA LEU A 77 0.13 -1.55 -7.91
C LEU A 77 1.05 -2.14 -8.98
N TYR A 78 2.20 -1.48 -9.14
CA TYR A 78 3.41 -2.07 -9.71
C TYR A 78 4.28 -2.57 -8.56
N VAL A 79 4.72 -3.83 -8.63
CA VAL A 79 5.53 -4.48 -7.59
C VAL A 79 6.75 -5.11 -8.24
N GLU A 80 7.92 -4.79 -7.73
CA GLU A 80 9.16 -5.51 -8.00
C GLU A 80 9.64 -6.22 -6.74
N GLY A 81 10.15 -7.42 -6.92
CA GLY A 81 10.68 -8.20 -5.80
C GLY A 81 11.35 -9.49 -6.25
N LYS A 82 11.42 -10.42 -5.34
CA LYS A 82 12.02 -11.75 -5.55
C LYS A 82 11.14 -12.84 -4.94
N LEU A 83 11.23 -14.05 -5.49
CA LEU A 83 10.63 -15.24 -4.91
C LEU A 83 11.40 -15.69 -3.67
N GLN A 84 10.68 -16.02 -2.62
CA GLN A 84 11.23 -16.67 -1.43
C GLN A 84 10.28 -17.74 -0.93
N THR A 85 10.80 -18.96 -0.73
CA THR A 85 10.04 -20.06 -0.17
C THR A 85 10.37 -20.23 1.30
N ARG A 86 9.33 -20.19 2.15
CA ARG A 86 9.41 -20.55 3.56
C ARG A 86 9.04 -22.02 3.74
N THR A 87 9.73 -22.70 4.63
CA THR A 87 9.41 -24.05 5.06
C THR A 87 9.24 -24.05 6.56
N TRP A 88 8.16 -24.64 7.05
CA TRP A 88 7.90 -24.78 8.50
C TRP A 88 7.21 -26.11 8.76
N GLU A 89 7.28 -26.58 9.99
CA GLU A 89 6.57 -27.76 10.46
C GLU A 89 5.31 -27.33 11.22
N LYS A 90 4.19 -27.99 10.90
CA LYS A 90 2.94 -27.83 11.64
C LYS A 90 2.24 -29.19 11.71
N ASP A 91 1.88 -29.61 12.94
CA ASP A 91 1.20 -30.88 13.21
C ASP A 91 1.97 -32.10 12.66
N GLY A 92 3.31 -32.11 12.76
CA GLY A 92 4.19 -33.15 12.26
C GLY A 92 4.34 -33.16 10.72
N GLN A 93 3.78 -32.18 10.01
CA GLN A 93 3.87 -32.06 8.56
C GLN A 93 4.73 -30.87 8.14
N ILE A 94 5.63 -31.09 7.18
CA ILE A 94 6.41 -30.03 6.56
C ILE A 94 5.52 -29.29 5.56
N ARG A 95 5.40 -27.96 5.75
CA ARG A 95 4.67 -27.07 4.86
C ARG A 95 5.62 -26.09 4.18
N ARG A 96 5.30 -25.74 2.96
CA ARG A 96 6.04 -24.78 2.15
C ARG A 96 5.10 -23.72 1.60
N LYS A 97 5.57 -22.48 1.58
CA LYS A 97 4.86 -21.38 0.93
C LYS A 97 5.86 -20.51 0.20
N THR A 98 5.64 -20.30 -1.10
CA THR A 98 6.41 -19.36 -1.90
C THR A 98 5.72 -18.02 -1.89
N GLU A 99 6.46 -16.98 -1.54
CA GLU A 99 6.00 -15.60 -1.41
C GLU A 99 6.89 -14.69 -2.25
N ILE A 100 6.38 -13.51 -2.57
CA ILE A 100 7.14 -12.46 -3.24
C ILE A 100 7.54 -11.44 -2.19
N ILE A 101 8.84 -11.33 -1.96
CA ILE A 101 9.39 -10.28 -1.10
C ILE A 101 9.55 -9.03 -1.96
N ALA A 102 8.72 -8.02 -1.69
CA ALA A 102 8.74 -6.77 -2.44
C ALA A 102 9.95 -5.91 -2.07
N GLU A 103 10.58 -5.34 -3.08
CA GLU A 103 11.72 -4.43 -2.97
C GLU A 103 11.35 -3.01 -3.42
N ASN A 104 10.40 -2.89 -4.35
CA ASN A 104 9.88 -1.62 -4.84
C ASN A 104 8.39 -1.73 -5.15
N ILE A 105 7.63 -0.72 -4.77
CA ILE A 105 6.18 -0.63 -5.03
C ILE A 105 5.83 0.77 -5.50
N GLN A 106 4.96 0.84 -6.51
CA GLN A 106 4.38 2.09 -7.00
C GLN A 106 2.86 1.95 -7.13
N VAL A 107 2.14 2.97 -6.71
CA VAL A 107 0.68 3.05 -6.90
C VAL A 107 0.40 3.58 -8.29
N LEU A 108 -0.27 2.77 -9.13
CA LEU A 108 -0.67 3.14 -10.48
C LEU A 108 -2.10 3.71 -10.54
N TYR A 109 -2.98 3.21 -9.68
CA TYR A 109 -4.37 3.65 -9.62
C TYR A 109 -4.93 3.50 -8.21
N ARG A 110 -5.74 4.48 -7.79
CA ARG A 110 -6.52 4.48 -6.55
C ARG A 110 -8.00 4.61 -6.88
N PRO A 111 -8.88 3.77 -6.30
CA PRO A 111 -10.32 3.95 -6.41
C PRO A 111 -10.78 5.34 -5.94
N ALA A 112 -11.89 5.84 -6.49
CA ALA A 112 -12.40 7.19 -6.21
C ALA A 112 -12.70 7.42 -4.72
N ASP A 113 -13.25 6.42 -4.03
CA ASP A 113 -13.62 6.49 -2.61
C ASP A 113 -12.40 6.76 -1.70
N TYR A 114 -11.23 6.26 -2.09
CA TYR A 114 -9.99 6.53 -1.35
C TYR A 114 -9.46 7.95 -1.56
N ARG A 115 -9.75 8.57 -2.70
CA ARG A 115 -9.34 9.95 -2.99
C ARG A 115 -10.09 10.95 -2.11
N THR A 116 -11.36 10.68 -1.85
CA THR A 116 -12.23 11.56 -1.05
C THR A 116 -11.77 11.60 0.41
N SER A 117 -11.49 10.45 1.02
CA SER A 117 -11.04 10.39 2.42
C SER A 117 -9.71 11.11 2.69
N GLN A 118 -8.76 11.06 1.76
CA GLN A 118 -7.48 11.78 1.92
C GLN A 118 -7.62 13.30 1.75
N HIS A 119 -8.56 13.76 0.93
CA HIS A 119 -8.82 15.20 0.78
C HIS A 119 -9.50 15.79 2.01
N GLU A 120 -10.35 15.02 2.69
CA GLU A 120 -11.00 15.43 3.93
C GLU A 120 -9.99 15.54 5.08
N GLU A 121 -9.10 14.55 5.26
CA GLU A 121 -8.05 14.58 6.30
C GLU A 121 -7.07 15.76 6.12
N ILE A 122 -6.68 16.08 4.89
CA ILE A 122 -5.80 17.22 4.61
C ILE A 122 -6.53 18.54 4.87
N HIS A 123 -7.83 18.61 4.60
CA HIS A 123 -8.61 19.82 4.83
C HIS A 123 -8.85 20.06 6.32
N GLU A 124 -9.11 19.03 7.12
CA GLU A 124 -9.24 19.12 8.57
C GLU A 124 -7.92 19.56 9.22
N GLN A 125 -6.80 18.95 8.84
CA GLN A 125 -5.48 19.35 9.37
C GLN A 125 -5.10 20.80 9.02
N HIS A 126 -5.50 21.29 7.85
CA HIS A 126 -5.26 22.67 7.45
C HIS A 126 -6.15 23.67 8.19
N ILE A 127 -7.36 23.29 8.54
CA ILE A 127 -8.30 24.12 9.31
C ILE A 127 -7.83 24.20 10.77
N GLU A 128 -7.41 23.10 11.39
CA GLU A 128 -6.86 23.11 12.75
C GLU A 128 -5.60 23.97 12.87
N GLN A 129 -4.68 23.88 11.90
CA GLN A 129 -3.47 24.72 11.91
C GLN A 129 -3.76 26.20 11.68
N SER A 130 -4.78 26.55 10.90
CA SER A 130 -5.16 27.94 10.67
C SER A 130 -5.90 28.53 11.86
N THR A 131 -6.65 27.72 12.60
CA THR A 131 -7.37 28.18 13.82
C THR A 131 -6.41 28.44 14.98
N THR A 132 -5.39 27.60 15.14
CA THR A 132 -4.36 27.81 16.20
C THR A 132 -3.45 29.02 15.94
N LEU A 133 -3.28 29.41 14.66
CA LEU A 133 -2.50 30.62 14.32
C LEU A 133 -3.29 31.92 14.47
N SER A 134 -4.63 31.87 14.46
CA SER A 134 -5.45 33.08 14.65
C SER A 134 -5.69 33.44 16.11
N GLU A 135 -5.51 32.53 17.05
CA GLU A 135 -5.67 32.80 18.48
C GLU A 135 -4.43 33.46 19.13
N ASN A 136 -3.28 33.47 18.47
CA ASN A 136 -2.03 34.04 19.00
C ASN A 136 -1.68 35.44 18.47
N ASN A 137 -2.53 36.09 17.69
CA ASN A 137 -2.33 37.47 17.27
C ASN A 137 -3.02 38.46 18.24
N ASN A 138 -2.49 38.53 19.46
CA ASN A 138 -2.73 39.66 20.34
C ASN A 138 -1.72 40.74 19.97
N ILE A 139 -2.08 41.59 19.00
CA ILE A 139 -1.32 42.79 18.67
C ILE A 139 -1.62 43.81 19.75
N PRO A 140 -0.65 44.28 20.53
CA PRO A 140 -0.89 45.41 21.44
C PRO A 140 -1.17 46.67 20.62
N THR A 141 -2.33 47.26 20.84
CA THR A 141 -2.71 48.57 20.32
C THR A 141 -1.73 49.59 20.87
N LEU A 142 -0.80 50.06 20.06
CA LEU A 142 -0.01 51.25 20.39
C LEU A 142 -0.92 52.47 20.22
N GLU A 143 -1.29 53.09 21.31
CA GLU A 143 -1.91 54.38 21.33
C GLU A 143 -0.93 55.41 20.75
N ILE A 144 -1.37 56.09 19.71
CA ILE A 144 -0.68 57.23 19.11
C ILE A 144 -1.14 58.48 19.87
N GLU A 145 -0.54 58.74 21.01
CA GLU A 145 -0.54 60.06 21.61
C GLU A 145 0.90 60.36 22.11
N ASP A 146 1.43 61.49 21.63
CA ASP A 146 2.71 62.12 21.91
C ASP A 146 3.74 62.05 20.77
N ILE A 147 3.42 62.69 19.65
CA ILE A 147 4.42 63.41 18.86
C ILE A 147 3.78 64.73 18.36
N PHE A 148 3.83 65.74 19.22
CA PHE A 148 3.95 67.15 18.85
C PHE A 148 4.66 67.85 19.96
#